data_a1f29f77ac9d1147c5425871afa33a65
#
_entry.id   a1f29f77ac9d1147c5425871afa33a65
#
_cell.length_a   1.000
_cell.length_b   1.000
_cell.length_c   1.000
_cell.angle_alpha   90.00
_cell.angle_beta   90.00
_cell.angle_gamma   90.00
#
_symmetry.space_group_name_H-M   'P 1'
#
loop_
_entity.id
_entity.type
_entity.pdbx_description
1 polymer ?
#
loop_
_entity_poly.entity_id
_entity_poly.type
_entity_poly.pdbx_seq_one_letter_code
_entity_poly.pdbx_strand_id
1 'polypeptide(L)'
;MKEDIRTIPINDIFSQKKGCPFCTMEKMLEKNQVAYIVGDAMMEPNTRIETNKKGFCHRHFSMMTKEGNKLPNALILESHLQEIIDSLPKGKKPDKKFLAKINQLTRSCYVCDRIENNMNHLIQIVLTEWKKGNEFESLYRGQEFVCLEHYGKVMEVANSSLRGSALTDFYDATTSLFKNYLKDLKEDATYFCSMFDYRSQGKDWGKSIDVIERSIEFLTKEKP
;
A
#
# COMPACT_ATOMS: atom_id res chain seq x y z
N MET A 1 -9.80 -7.63 26.36
CA MET A 1 -9.88 -8.06 24.94
C MET A 1 -9.25 -9.44 24.80
N LYS A 2 -9.91 -10.46 24.21
CA LYS A 2 -9.20 -11.67 23.77
C LYS A 2 -8.43 -11.28 22.52
N GLU A 3 -7.14 -11.07 22.66
CA GLU A 3 -6.25 -10.77 21.53
C GLU A 3 -6.13 -12.02 20.65
N ASP A 4 -6.68 -11.94 19.44
CA ASP A 4 -6.39 -12.91 18.38
C ASP A 4 -5.03 -12.49 17.78
N ILE A 5 -4.12 -13.42 17.62
CA ILE A 5 -2.79 -13.19 17.06
C ILE A 5 -2.81 -12.43 15.71
N ARG A 6 -3.93 -12.52 14.99
CA ARG A 6 -4.15 -11.82 13.72
C ARG A 6 -4.52 -10.34 13.89
N THR A 7 -5.03 -9.93 15.05
CA THR A 7 -5.46 -8.55 15.32
C THR A 7 -4.39 -7.72 16.01
N ILE A 8 -3.39 -8.34 16.63
CA ILE A 8 -2.30 -7.66 17.32
C ILE A 8 -1.62 -6.62 16.40
N PRO A 9 -1.13 -6.96 15.20
CA PRO A 9 -0.46 -5.98 14.33
C PRO A 9 -1.36 -4.83 13.91
N ILE A 10 -2.68 -5.08 13.77
CA ILE A 10 -3.67 -4.05 13.41
C ILE A 10 -3.84 -3.09 14.59
N ASN A 11 -4.06 -3.62 15.79
CA ASN A 11 -4.22 -2.79 16.99
C ASN A 11 -2.98 -1.93 17.25
N ASP A 12 -1.77 -2.48 17.06
CA ASP A 12 -0.51 -1.74 17.21
C ASP A 12 -0.42 -0.58 16.22
N ILE A 13 -0.80 -0.80 14.95
CA ILE A 13 -0.80 0.24 13.93
C ILE A 13 -1.82 1.34 14.26
N PHE A 14 -3.06 0.97 14.59
CA PHE A 14 -4.10 1.95 14.91
C PHE A 14 -3.82 2.70 16.22
N SER A 15 -3.08 2.12 17.16
CA SER A 15 -2.69 2.78 18.40
C SER A 15 -1.71 3.93 18.21
N GLN A 16 -0.94 3.94 17.11
CA GLN A 16 0.01 5.02 16.80
C GLN A 16 -0.67 6.34 16.46
N LYS A 17 -1.89 6.32 15.92
CA LYS A 17 -2.70 7.50 15.55
C LYS A 17 -1.93 8.52 14.69
N LYS A 18 -1.02 8.08 13.87
CA LYS A 18 -0.15 8.92 13.05
C LYS A 18 -0.19 8.52 11.59
N GLY A 19 -0.55 9.45 10.73
CA GLY A 19 -0.65 9.21 9.28
C GLY A 19 -1.83 8.28 8.93
N CYS A 20 -1.81 7.76 7.72
CA CYS A 20 -2.81 6.79 7.28
C CYS A 20 -2.45 5.38 7.77
N PRO A 21 -3.29 4.71 8.60
CA PRO A 21 -2.98 3.39 9.13
C PRO A 21 -2.85 2.32 8.04
N PHE A 22 -3.61 2.46 6.95
CA PHE A 22 -3.54 1.53 5.81
C PHE A 22 -2.23 1.67 5.02
N CYS A 23 -1.64 2.87 4.93
CA CYS A 23 -0.30 3.05 4.39
C CYS A 23 0.75 2.34 5.25
N THR A 24 0.60 2.37 6.57
CA THR A 24 1.50 1.66 7.49
C THR A 24 1.37 0.15 7.33
N MET A 25 0.14 -0.38 7.19
CA MET A 25 -0.09 -1.80 6.90
C MET A 25 0.54 -2.22 5.57
N GLU A 26 0.34 -1.44 4.51
CA GLU A 26 0.88 -1.73 3.18
C GLU A 26 2.42 -1.77 3.21
N LYS A 27 3.07 -0.78 3.84
CA LYS A 27 4.53 -0.75 4.01
C LYS A 27 5.05 -1.94 4.81
N MET A 28 4.33 -2.35 5.86
CA MET A 28 4.67 -3.55 6.63
C MET A 28 4.59 -4.81 5.77
N LEU A 29 3.51 -4.98 5.01
CA LEU A 29 3.34 -6.11 4.09
C LEU A 29 4.42 -6.13 3.01
N GLU A 30 4.73 -4.98 2.42
CA GLU A 30 5.76 -4.83 1.39
C GLU A 30 7.14 -5.27 1.91
N LYS A 31 7.53 -4.74 3.07
CA LYS A 31 8.80 -5.11 3.72
C LYS A 31 8.87 -6.61 4.02
N ASN A 32 7.82 -7.17 4.62
CA ASN A 32 7.77 -8.58 4.97
C ASN A 32 7.81 -9.48 3.72
N GLN A 33 7.10 -9.09 2.65
CA GLN A 33 7.06 -9.86 1.41
C GLN A 33 8.42 -9.83 0.68
N VAL A 34 9.09 -8.68 0.66
CA VAL A 34 10.44 -8.57 0.08
C VAL A 34 11.44 -9.41 0.89
N ALA A 35 11.45 -9.28 2.22
CA ALA A 35 12.32 -10.07 3.09
C ALA A 35 12.08 -11.59 2.92
N TYR A 36 10.82 -12.02 2.81
CA TYR A 36 10.46 -13.42 2.56
C TYR A 36 11.04 -13.93 1.24
N ILE A 37 10.92 -13.16 0.16
CA ILE A 37 11.40 -13.57 -1.18
C ILE A 37 12.92 -13.69 -1.21
N VAL A 38 13.67 -12.75 -0.63
CA VAL A 38 15.14 -12.79 -0.63
C VAL A 38 15.71 -13.68 0.49
N GLY A 39 14.85 -14.24 1.35
CA GLY A 39 15.16 -15.21 2.36
C GLY A 39 14.88 -16.64 1.90
N ASP A 40 14.02 -17.33 2.65
CA ASP A 40 13.77 -18.78 2.49
C ASP A 40 12.95 -19.13 1.24
N ALA A 41 12.08 -18.21 0.79
CA ALA A 41 11.15 -18.47 -0.30
C ALA A 41 11.80 -18.79 -1.65
N MET A 42 13.02 -18.30 -1.87
CA MET A 42 13.76 -18.59 -3.09
C MET A 42 14.10 -20.06 -3.26
N MET A 43 14.17 -20.83 -2.15
CA MET A 43 14.43 -22.27 -2.17
C MET A 43 13.16 -23.09 -2.43
N GLU A 44 11.98 -22.46 -2.37
CA GLU A 44 10.70 -23.13 -2.59
C GLU A 44 10.35 -23.17 -4.09
N PRO A 45 10.22 -24.38 -4.70
CA PRO A 45 9.93 -24.51 -6.14
C PRO A 45 8.65 -23.80 -6.57
N ASN A 46 7.59 -23.88 -5.77
CA ASN A 46 6.32 -23.24 -6.10
C ASN A 46 6.42 -21.71 -6.13
N THR A 47 7.14 -21.13 -5.19
CA THR A 47 7.40 -19.67 -5.17
C THR A 47 8.21 -19.25 -6.39
N ARG A 48 9.21 -20.02 -6.79
CA ARG A 48 10.00 -19.72 -8.01
C ARG A 48 9.17 -19.80 -9.28
N ILE A 49 8.29 -20.79 -9.40
CA ILE A 49 7.36 -20.90 -10.55
C ILE A 49 6.48 -19.64 -10.63
N GLU A 50 5.89 -19.23 -9.51
CA GLU A 50 5.01 -18.05 -9.45
C GLU A 50 5.78 -16.74 -9.74
N THR A 51 6.97 -16.58 -9.19
CA THR A 51 7.81 -15.40 -9.44
C THR A 51 8.31 -15.34 -10.89
N ASN A 52 8.67 -16.46 -11.50
CA ASN A 52 9.05 -16.52 -12.91
C ASN A 52 7.89 -16.16 -13.83
N LYS A 53 6.67 -16.57 -13.48
CA LYS A 53 5.46 -16.29 -14.25
C LYS A 53 5.04 -14.82 -14.20
N LYS A 54 5.22 -14.15 -13.08
CA LYS A 54 4.76 -12.77 -12.84
C LYS A 54 5.84 -11.73 -12.98
N GLY A 55 7.09 -12.08 -12.70
CA GLY A 55 8.18 -11.13 -12.60
C GLY A 55 8.02 -10.15 -11.43
N PHE A 56 8.80 -9.08 -11.47
CA PHE A 56 8.79 -8.02 -10.46
C PHE A 56 8.88 -6.65 -11.14
N CYS A 57 8.21 -5.65 -10.58
CA CYS A 57 8.37 -4.28 -11.03
C CYS A 57 9.73 -3.71 -10.57
N HIS A 58 10.15 -2.59 -11.18
CA HIS A 58 11.41 -1.93 -10.85
C HIS A 58 11.53 -1.60 -9.36
N ARG A 59 10.45 -1.10 -8.72
CA ARG A 59 10.44 -0.78 -7.28
C ARG A 59 10.82 -1.99 -6.43
N HIS A 60 10.17 -3.14 -6.67
CA HIS A 60 10.41 -4.34 -5.87
C HIS A 60 11.75 -4.99 -6.16
N PHE A 61 12.24 -4.97 -7.40
CA PHE A 61 13.63 -5.36 -7.68
C PHE A 61 14.62 -4.47 -6.93
N SER A 62 14.38 -3.15 -6.90
CA SER A 62 15.24 -2.21 -6.16
C SER A 62 15.22 -2.48 -4.65
N MET A 63 14.06 -2.81 -4.08
CA MET A 63 13.97 -3.19 -2.66
C MET A 63 14.70 -4.49 -2.37
N MET A 64 14.50 -5.53 -3.19
CA MET A 64 15.18 -6.81 -3.06
C MET A 64 16.71 -6.66 -3.11
N THR A 65 17.23 -5.79 -3.98
CA THR A 65 18.68 -5.54 -4.06
C THR A 65 19.21 -4.78 -2.86
N LYS A 66 18.41 -3.91 -2.22
CA LYS A 66 18.79 -3.17 -1.00
C LYS A 66 18.83 -4.05 0.25
N GLU A 67 18.10 -5.16 0.29
CA GLU A 67 18.19 -6.14 1.40
C GLU A 67 19.58 -6.83 1.50
N GLY A 68 20.44 -6.60 0.52
CA GLY A 68 21.86 -6.93 0.59
C GLY A 68 22.24 -8.39 0.31
N ASN A 69 21.29 -9.31 0.25
CA ASN A 69 21.55 -10.71 -0.06
C ASN A 69 21.62 -10.93 -1.57
N LYS A 70 22.83 -10.98 -2.12
CA LYS A 70 23.07 -11.07 -3.57
C LYS A 70 22.70 -12.42 -4.17
N LEU A 71 22.95 -13.52 -3.46
CA LEU A 71 22.75 -14.88 -3.98
C LEU A 71 21.26 -15.16 -4.25
N PRO A 72 20.31 -14.93 -3.33
CA PRO A 72 18.89 -15.07 -3.63
C PRO A 72 18.43 -14.28 -4.85
N ASN A 73 18.84 -13.02 -4.94
CA ASN A 73 18.50 -12.17 -6.08
C ASN A 73 19.04 -12.75 -7.41
N ALA A 74 20.28 -13.25 -7.42
CA ALA A 74 20.89 -13.86 -8.59
C ALA A 74 20.14 -15.13 -9.02
N LEU A 75 19.77 -16.00 -8.07
CA LEU A 75 19.03 -17.25 -8.35
C LEU A 75 17.61 -16.98 -8.90
N ILE A 76 16.93 -15.96 -8.38
CA ILE A 76 15.62 -15.52 -8.91
C ILE A 76 15.78 -15.01 -10.33
N LEU A 77 16.76 -14.13 -10.58
CA LEU A 77 17.01 -13.57 -11.91
C LEU A 77 17.44 -14.64 -12.90
N GLU A 78 18.33 -15.56 -12.52
CA GLU A 78 18.76 -16.67 -13.35
C GLU A 78 17.57 -17.48 -13.86
N SER A 79 16.70 -17.95 -12.95
CA SER A 79 15.54 -18.75 -13.34
C SER A 79 14.51 -17.95 -14.15
N HIS A 80 14.33 -16.67 -13.83
CA HIS A 80 13.40 -15.79 -14.56
C HIS A 80 13.89 -15.52 -15.99
N LEU A 81 15.19 -15.25 -16.17
CA LEU A 81 15.82 -15.07 -17.49
C LEU A 81 15.77 -16.35 -18.30
N GLN A 82 16.03 -17.52 -17.68
CA GLN A 82 15.93 -18.81 -18.36
C GLN A 82 14.50 -19.07 -18.86
N GLU A 83 13.49 -18.81 -18.05
CA GLU A 83 12.08 -18.94 -18.44
C GLU A 83 11.71 -18.05 -19.65
N ILE A 84 12.29 -16.85 -19.73
CA ILE A 84 12.11 -15.97 -20.89
C ILE A 84 12.83 -16.55 -22.12
N ILE A 85 14.07 -17.03 -21.96
CA ILE A 85 14.85 -17.65 -23.04
C ILE A 85 14.12 -18.86 -23.63
N ASP A 86 13.61 -19.74 -22.76
CA ASP A 86 12.89 -20.95 -23.17
C ASP A 86 11.58 -20.65 -23.92
N SER A 87 11.02 -19.47 -23.69
CA SER A 87 9.81 -19.01 -24.37
C SER A 87 10.04 -18.26 -25.67
N LEU A 88 11.30 -18.01 -26.04
CA LEU A 88 11.63 -17.30 -27.30
C LEU A 88 11.04 -18.00 -28.50
N PRO A 89 10.49 -17.27 -29.49
CA PRO A 89 9.94 -17.86 -30.70
C PRO A 89 11.02 -18.46 -31.56
N LYS A 90 10.77 -19.68 -32.08
CA LYS A 90 11.69 -20.39 -32.99
C LYS A 90 11.50 -19.97 -34.47
N GLY A 91 10.49 -19.18 -34.76
CA GLY A 91 10.12 -18.77 -36.13
C GLY A 91 10.72 -17.42 -36.52
N LYS A 92 10.53 -17.07 -37.80
CA LYS A 92 10.98 -15.79 -38.40
C LYS A 92 9.88 -14.70 -38.39
N LYS A 93 8.76 -14.91 -37.70
CA LYS A 93 7.64 -13.98 -37.63
C LYS A 93 7.30 -13.71 -36.16
N PRO A 94 6.72 -12.55 -35.84
CA PRO A 94 6.26 -12.26 -34.49
C PRO A 94 5.30 -13.35 -33.98
N ASP A 95 5.57 -13.87 -32.77
CA ASP A 95 4.75 -14.89 -32.12
C ASP A 95 3.79 -14.23 -31.14
N LYS A 96 2.48 -14.42 -31.36
CA LYS A 96 1.44 -13.82 -30.52
C LYS A 96 1.50 -14.27 -29.05
N LYS A 97 1.89 -15.53 -28.80
CA LYS A 97 1.99 -16.08 -27.44
C LYS A 97 3.15 -15.43 -26.69
N PHE A 98 4.30 -15.28 -27.38
CA PHE A 98 5.46 -14.62 -26.79
C PHE A 98 5.19 -13.14 -26.51
N LEU A 99 4.53 -12.42 -27.43
CA LEU A 99 4.12 -11.03 -27.21
C LEU A 99 3.14 -10.90 -26.03
N ALA A 100 2.20 -11.82 -25.88
CA ALA A 100 1.30 -11.85 -24.73
C ALA A 100 2.08 -12.09 -23.42
N LYS A 101 3.08 -12.99 -23.41
CA LYS A 101 3.95 -13.22 -22.25
C LYS A 101 4.75 -11.96 -21.90
N ILE A 102 5.35 -11.27 -22.88
CA ILE A 102 6.04 -9.99 -22.64
C ILE A 102 5.10 -8.97 -22.00
N ASN A 103 3.91 -8.80 -22.58
CA ASN A 103 2.90 -7.87 -22.05
C ASN A 103 2.49 -8.21 -20.61
N GLN A 104 2.40 -9.49 -20.29
CA GLN A 104 2.13 -9.94 -18.92
C GLN A 104 3.29 -9.57 -17.99
N LEU A 105 4.52 -9.97 -18.33
CA LEU A 105 5.72 -9.73 -17.49
C LEU A 105 6.00 -8.25 -17.26
N THR A 106 5.71 -7.39 -18.24
CA THR A 106 5.92 -5.94 -18.12
C THR A 106 4.84 -5.21 -17.31
N ARG A 107 3.72 -5.87 -17.02
CA ARG A 107 2.56 -5.28 -16.31
C ARG A 107 2.21 -5.98 -15.01
N SER A 108 2.83 -7.11 -14.69
CA SER A 108 2.62 -7.84 -13.46
C SER A 108 3.81 -7.75 -12.52
N CYS A 109 3.56 -7.95 -11.24
CA CYS A 109 4.58 -8.06 -10.23
C CYS A 109 4.09 -8.97 -9.12
N TYR A 110 4.85 -10.01 -8.81
CA TYR A 110 4.50 -10.97 -7.77
C TYR A 110 4.26 -10.32 -6.40
N VAL A 111 5.11 -9.35 -6.01
CA VAL A 111 4.99 -8.65 -4.74
C VAL A 111 3.75 -7.75 -4.71
N CYS A 112 3.51 -6.97 -5.79
CA CYS A 112 2.32 -6.11 -5.86
C CYS A 112 1.03 -6.92 -5.69
N ASP A 113 0.92 -8.05 -6.39
CA ASP A 113 -0.28 -8.91 -6.30
C ASP A 113 -0.46 -9.50 -4.89
N ARG A 114 0.65 -9.88 -4.23
CA ARG A 114 0.61 -10.38 -2.84
C ARG A 114 0.19 -9.30 -1.86
N ILE A 115 0.71 -8.08 -2.02
CA ILE A 115 0.33 -6.94 -1.18
C ILE A 115 -1.15 -6.65 -1.37
N GLU A 116 -1.63 -6.58 -2.62
CA GLU A 116 -3.03 -6.31 -2.93
C GLU A 116 -3.98 -7.30 -2.26
N ASN A 117 -3.69 -8.61 -2.39
CA ASN A 117 -4.49 -9.66 -1.77
C ASN A 117 -4.45 -9.58 -0.24
N ASN A 118 -3.27 -9.37 0.35
CA ASN A 118 -3.13 -9.29 1.80
C ASN A 118 -3.77 -8.03 2.37
N MET A 119 -3.69 -6.88 1.68
CA MET A 119 -4.38 -5.66 2.09
C MET A 119 -5.89 -5.86 2.14
N ASN A 120 -6.48 -6.52 1.15
CA ASN A 120 -7.91 -6.85 1.17
C ASN A 120 -8.29 -7.70 2.40
N HIS A 121 -7.45 -8.67 2.77
CA HIS A 121 -7.65 -9.45 4.00
C HIS A 121 -7.52 -8.60 5.27
N LEU A 122 -6.51 -7.74 5.36
CA LEU A 122 -6.34 -6.85 6.52
C LEU A 122 -7.52 -5.88 6.66
N ILE A 123 -8.01 -5.30 5.56
CA ILE A 123 -9.20 -4.45 5.58
C ILE A 123 -10.42 -5.23 6.08
N GLN A 124 -10.61 -6.49 5.66
CA GLN A 124 -11.69 -7.34 6.16
C GLN A 124 -11.59 -7.59 7.68
N ILE A 125 -10.37 -7.77 8.21
CA ILE A 125 -10.16 -7.89 9.66
C ILE A 125 -10.54 -6.57 10.36
N VAL A 126 -10.10 -5.42 9.84
CA VAL A 126 -10.50 -4.09 10.35
C VAL A 126 -12.02 -3.95 10.40
N LEU A 127 -12.73 -4.34 9.33
CA LEU A 127 -14.20 -4.28 9.29
C LEU A 127 -14.85 -5.27 10.28
N THR A 128 -14.20 -6.39 10.54
CA THR A 128 -14.66 -7.36 11.54
C THR A 128 -14.50 -6.81 12.95
N GLU A 129 -13.37 -6.17 13.25
CA GLU A 129 -13.15 -5.51 14.55
C GLU A 129 -14.10 -4.31 14.72
N TRP A 130 -14.36 -3.54 13.68
CA TRP A 130 -15.35 -2.48 13.68
C TRP A 130 -16.75 -2.99 14.08
N LYS A 131 -17.20 -4.11 13.51
CA LYS A 131 -18.52 -4.71 13.85
C LYS A 131 -18.65 -5.15 15.30
N LYS A 132 -17.54 -5.49 15.94
CA LYS A 132 -17.55 -5.85 17.38
C LYS A 132 -17.83 -4.64 18.27
N GLY A 133 -17.65 -3.42 17.74
CA GLY A 133 -17.75 -2.18 18.50
C GLY A 133 -16.60 -2.01 19.50
N ASN A 134 -16.83 -1.25 20.55
CA ASN A 134 -15.92 -1.09 21.68
C ASN A 134 -14.66 -0.24 21.40
N GLU A 135 -13.54 -0.67 21.98
CA GLU A 135 -12.26 0.05 21.93
C GLU A 135 -11.73 0.29 20.52
N PHE A 136 -11.92 -0.67 19.59
CA PHE A 136 -11.40 -0.54 18.24
C PHE A 136 -12.10 0.56 17.44
N GLU A 137 -13.41 0.74 17.60
CA GLU A 137 -14.13 1.85 16.97
C GLU A 137 -13.56 3.21 17.40
N SER A 138 -13.26 3.35 18.70
CA SER A 138 -12.63 4.57 19.24
C SER A 138 -11.21 4.77 18.67
N LEU A 139 -10.42 3.69 18.54
CA LEU A 139 -9.10 3.73 17.92
C LEU A 139 -9.19 4.16 16.45
N TYR A 140 -10.15 3.61 15.70
CA TYR A 140 -10.36 3.93 14.29
C TYR A 140 -10.76 5.40 14.09
N ARG A 141 -11.74 5.89 14.86
CA ARG A 141 -12.19 7.29 14.80
C ARG A 141 -11.12 8.29 15.23
N GLY A 142 -10.17 7.84 16.04
CA GLY A 142 -9.05 8.65 16.51
C GLY A 142 -7.85 8.69 15.55
N GLN A 143 -7.94 8.13 14.35
CA GLN A 143 -6.87 8.22 13.37
C GLN A 143 -6.73 9.63 12.80
N GLU A 144 -5.52 9.99 12.37
CA GLU A 144 -5.26 11.29 11.80
C GLU A 144 -5.99 11.46 10.45
N PHE A 145 -5.82 10.53 9.53
CA PHE A 145 -6.53 10.51 8.25
C PHE A 145 -6.49 9.12 7.58
N VAL A 146 -7.32 8.98 6.56
CA VAL A 146 -7.21 7.92 5.53
C VAL A 146 -6.86 8.60 4.21
N CYS A 147 -5.77 8.20 3.54
CA CYS A 147 -5.32 8.82 2.31
C CYS A 147 -6.25 8.52 1.13
N LEU A 148 -6.10 9.25 0.01
CA LEU A 148 -7.00 9.18 -1.14
C LEU A 148 -7.16 7.75 -1.69
N GLU A 149 -6.06 7.05 -1.94
CA GLU A 149 -6.09 5.68 -2.48
C GLU A 149 -6.74 4.70 -1.51
N HIS A 150 -6.34 4.75 -0.23
CA HIS A 150 -6.89 3.83 0.76
C HIS A 150 -8.34 4.14 1.12
N TYR A 151 -8.79 5.40 1.03
CA TYR A 151 -10.21 5.70 1.15
C TYR A 151 -11.04 4.94 0.11
N GLY A 152 -10.66 5.00 -1.17
CA GLY A 152 -11.33 4.26 -2.23
C GLY A 152 -11.37 2.76 -1.95
N LYS A 153 -10.20 2.18 -1.70
CA LYS A 153 -10.03 0.73 -1.45
C LYS A 153 -10.83 0.23 -0.24
N VAL A 154 -10.75 0.96 0.87
CA VAL A 154 -11.49 0.62 2.09
C VAL A 154 -13.00 0.70 1.88
N MET A 155 -13.49 1.71 1.13
CA MET A 155 -14.90 1.85 0.81
C MET A 155 -15.41 0.74 -0.10
N GLU A 156 -14.64 0.30 -1.09
CA GLU A 156 -15.00 -0.85 -1.95
C GLU A 156 -15.16 -2.13 -1.13
N VAL A 157 -14.20 -2.44 -0.26
CA VAL A 157 -14.25 -3.62 0.60
C VAL A 157 -15.38 -3.50 1.63
N ALA A 158 -15.58 -2.32 2.23
CA ALA A 158 -16.66 -2.08 3.19
C ALA A 158 -18.04 -2.29 2.53
N ASN A 159 -18.25 -1.73 1.34
CA ASN A 159 -19.51 -1.87 0.60
C ASN A 159 -19.84 -3.34 0.26
N SER A 160 -18.82 -4.18 0.05
CA SER A 160 -19.01 -5.61 -0.19
C SER A 160 -19.28 -6.42 1.09
N SER A 161 -18.74 -5.98 2.24
CA SER A 161 -18.64 -6.77 3.49
C SER A 161 -19.57 -6.29 4.60
N LEU A 162 -19.99 -5.03 4.60
CA LEU A 162 -20.89 -4.45 5.60
C LEU A 162 -22.29 -4.24 5.04
N ARG A 163 -23.30 -4.16 5.92
CA ARG A 163 -24.71 -3.86 5.58
C ARG A 163 -25.35 -3.03 6.68
N GLY A 164 -26.44 -2.33 6.33
CA GLY A 164 -27.27 -1.56 7.28
C GLY A 164 -26.49 -0.50 8.03
N SER A 165 -26.79 -0.31 9.30
CA SER A 165 -26.18 0.71 10.16
C SER A 165 -24.66 0.55 10.25
N ALA A 166 -24.13 -0.67 10.32
CA ALA A 166 -22.69 -0.91 10.38
C ALA A 166 -21.95 -0.33 9.16
N LEU A 167 -22.53 -0.38 7.97
CA LEU A 167 -21.96 0.25 6.78
C LEU A 167 -22.05 1.77 6.87
N THR A 168 -23.20 2.30 7.27
CA THR A 168 -23.41 3.76 7.38
C THR A 168 -22.46 4.37 8.41
N ASP A 169 -22.35 3.76 9.60
CA ASP A 169 -21.50 4.25 10.69
C ASP A 169 -20.02 4.20 10.30
N PHE A 170 -19.58 3.14 9.61
CA PHE A 170 -18.22 3.01 9.10
C PHE A 170 -17.92 4.05 8.00
N TYR A 171 -18.86 4.23 7.07
CA TYR A 171 -18.78 5.24 6.02
C TYR A 171 -18.63 6.63 6.61
N ASP A 172 -19.48 7.00 7.59
CA ASP A 172 -19.45 8.31 8.21
C ASP A 172 -18.14 8.55 8.96
N ALA A 173 -17.65 7.56 9.70
CA ALA A 173 -16.37 7.64 10.41
C ALA A 173 -15.20 7.84 9.43
N THR A 174 -15.10 6.99 8.40
CA THR A 174 -14.00 7.05 7.43
C THR A 174 -14.05 8.31 6.58
N THR A 175 -15.26 8.71 6.15
CA THR A 175 -15.47 9.94 5.36
C THR A 175 -15.15 11.18 6.19
N SER A 176 -15.42 11.17 7.50
CA SER A 176 -15.06 12.26 8.39
C SER A 176 -13.55 12.43 8.52
N LEU A 177 -12.79 11.33 8.72
CA LEU A 177 -11.33 11.36 8.74
C LEU A 177 -10.76 11.91 7.42
N PHE A 178 -11.24 11.40 6.30
CA PHE A 178 -10.81 11.84 4.97
C PHE A 178 -11.12 13.32 4.71
N LYS A 179 -12.36 13.73 4.95
CA LYS A 179 -12.86 15.09 4.67
C LYS A 179 -12.22 16.16 5.55
N ASN A 180 -12.05 15.88 6.84
CA ASN A 180 -11.48 16.85 7.77
C ASN A 180 -10.02 17.12 7.40
N TYR A 181 -9.21 16.07 7.20
CA TYR A 181 -7.81 16.24 6.82
C TYR A 181 -7.64 16.92 5.45
N LEU A 182 -8.50 16.60 4.47
CA LEU A 182 -8.49 17.26 3.16
C LEU A 182 -8.81 18.76 3.26
N LYS A 183 -9.70 19.15 4.18
CA LYS A 183 -10.00 20.58 4.43
C LYS A 183 -8.82 21.27 5.09
N ASP A 184 -8.20 20.64 6.10
CA ASP A 184 -7.04 21.18 6.78
C ASP A 184 -5.87 21.40 5.81
N LEU A 185 -5.58 20.41 4.95
CA LEU A 185 -4.58 20.53 3.88
C LEU A 185 -4.88 21.70 2.93
N LYS A 186 -6.15 21.85 2.53
CA LYS A 186 -6.57 22.93 1.64
C LYS A 186 -6.40 24.30 2.31
N GLU A 187 -6.73 24.43 3.57
CA GLU A 187 -6.58 25.67 4.33
C GLU A 187 -5.10 26.02 4.52
N ASP A 188 -4.27 25.05 4.92
CA ASP A 188 -2.82 25.22 5.05
C ASP A 188 -2.17 25.59 3.70
N ALA A 189 -2.57 24.93 2.58
CA ALA A 189 -2.06 25.28 1.26
C ALA A 189 -2.47 26.68 0.82
N THR A 190 -3.70 27.11 1.17
CA THR A 190 -4.15 28.49 0.90
C THR A 190 -3.34 29.51 1.68
N TYR A 191 -3.07 29.20 2.96
CA TYR A 191 -2.23 30.04 3.81
C TYR A 191 -0.79 30.07 3.29
N PHE A 192 -0.21 28.93 2.93
CA PHE A 192 1.11 28.83 2.31
C PHE A 192 1.22 29.74 1.08
N CYS A 193 0.25 29.68 0.16
CA CYS A 193 0.23 30.56 -1.02
C CYS A 193 0.18 32.05 -0.63
N SER A 194 -0.55 32.42 0.42
CA SER A 194 -0.66 33.81 0.88
C SER A 194 0.64 34.36 1.45
N MET A 195 1.55 33.49 1.90
CA MET A 195 2.84 33.90 2.47
C MET A 195 3.81 34.49 1.44
N PHE A 196 3.56 34.26 0.14
CA PHE A 196 4.33 34.87 -0.96
C PHE A 196 3.88 36.31 -1.29
N ASP A 197 2.80 36.79 -0.67
CA ASP A 197 2.40 38.20 -0.77
C ASP A 197 3.34 39.06 0.08
N TYR A 198 3.82 40.21 -0.47
CA TYR A 198 4.69 41.14 0.23
C TYR A 198 4.15 41.61 1.59
N ARG A 199 2.81 41.60 1.75
CA ARG A 199 2.12 41.97 3.02
C ARG A 199 2.24 40.90 4.09
N SER A 200 2.73 39.73 3.74
CA SER A 200 2.97 38.62 4.67
C SER A 200 4.39 38.52 5.18
N GLN A 201 5.25 39.47 4.77
CA GLN A 201 6.64 39.49 5.20
C GLN A 201 6.76 39.55 6.74
N GLY A 202 7.52 38.61 7.30
CA GLY A 202 7.72 38.47 8.76
C GLY A 202 6.64 37.70 9.52
N LYS A 203 5.59 37.20 8.86
CA LYS A 203 4.61 36.28 9.48
C LYS A 203 5.19 34.88 9.65
N ASP A 204 4.67 34.15 10.65
CA ASP A 204 5.02 32.74 10.86
C ASP A 204 4.30 31.85 9.84
N TRP A 205 5.03 30.89 9.25
CA TRP A 205 4.47 29.90 8.34
C TRP A 205 3.60 28.87 9.03
N GLY A 206 3.78 28.65 10.35
CA GLY A 206 3.00 27.72 11.14
C GLY A 206 2.96 26.32 10.52
N LYS A 207 1.79 25.69 10.53
CA LYS A 207 1.56 24.36 9.97
C LYS A 207 1.63 24.29 8.45
N SER A 208 1.66 25.43 7.75
CA SER A 208 1.69 25.41 6.29
C SER A 208 3.06 25.09 5.70
N ILE A 209 4.12 25.12 6.50
CA ILE A 209 5.51 24.97 6.03
C ILE A 209 5.78 23.64 5.30
N ASP A 210 5.11 22.58 5.72
CA ASP A 210 5.23 21.21 5.17
C ASP A 210 3.98 20.75 4.40
N VAL A 211 3.11 21.70 4.02
CA VAL A 211 1.84 21.36 3.39
C VAL A 211 2.00 20.67 2.04
N ILE A 212 3.09 20.96 1.32
CA ILE A 212 3.37 20.34 0.02
C ILE A 212 3.63 18.85 0.22
N GLU A 213 4.53 18.51 1.14
CA GLU A 213 4.90 17.14 1.47
C GLU A 213 3.71 16.33 2.00
N ARG A 214 2.94 16.93 2.93
CA ARG A 214 1.72 16.30 3.47
C ARG A 214 0.65 16.10 2.39
N SER A 215 0.49 17.05 1.49
CA SER A 215 -0.47 16.93 0.38
C SER A 215 -0.05 15.83 -0.59
N ILE A 216 1.24 15.74 -0.95
CA ILE A 216 1.76 14.67 -1.80
C ILE A 216 1.56 13.31 -1.13
N GLU A 217 1.92 13.16 0.17
CA GLU A 217 1.71 11.91 0.91
C GLU A 217 0.22 11.51 0.96
N PHE A 218 -0.68 12.47 1.18
CA PHE A 218 -2.13 12.21 1.18
C PHE A 218 -2.66 11.76 -0.18
N LEU A 219 -2.19 12.37 -1.26
CA LEU A 219 -2.66 12.11 -2.63
C LEU A 219 -2.03 10.86 -3.24
N THR A 220 -0.77 10.55 -2.91
CA THR A 220 0.03 9.50 -3.57
C THR A 220 0.48 8.38 -2.64
N LYS A 221 0.19 8.49 -1.32
CA LYS A 221 0.69 7.63 -0.21
C LYS A 221 2.22 7.56 -0.06
N GLU A 222 2.95 8.30 -0.85
CA GLU A 222 4.41 8.37 -0.81
C GLU A 222 4.86 9.78 -0.38
N LYS A 223 5.92 9.82 0.43
CA LYS A 223 6.59 11.08 0.75
C LYS A 223 7.53 11.46 -0.39
N PRO A 224 7.60 12.75 -0.75
CA PRO A 224 8.52 13.23 -1.76
C PRO A 224 9.99 13.08 -1.35
#